data_58c74f076574c006c9fb7e3754339edf
#
_entry.id   58c74f076574c006c9fb7e3754339edf
#
_cell.length_a   1.000
_cell.length_b   1.000
_cell.length_c   1.000
_cell.angle_alpha   90.00
_cell.angle_beta   90.00
_cell.angle_gamma   90.00
#
_symmetry.space_group_name_H-M   'P 1'
#
loop_
_entity.id
_entity.type
_entity.pdbx_description
1 polymer ?
#
loop_
_entity_poly.entity_id
_entity_poly.type
_entity_poly.pdbx_seq_one_letter_code
_entity_poly.pdbx_strand_id
1 'polypeptide(L)'
;MSDHTFPSSAESIWQAVMAMGLPSLAGFSVEIVPEIDSTNTELMRRARAGRTEPTLLVAQHQTAGRGRLGRQWHSGAANASDTAGASYPSLTFSLGLLLQPQAWDGLSLAVGVSVASSLHPRIQLKWPNDLWVDDHKLAGILIETQQTLGHSAVPGHAGAPHKARYAVIGVGINITPTPPEALGSVSTPPAVLKQLEPSITAAQALNRVAAPLLRDVLLFEREGFAAFATRFAARDALAGRPLQLSDGTQGTGCGVDAQGALRVRTASGEQRVSSNEVSVRPVAEPMGTAPAIPAAAPALRPGAPD
;
A
#
# COMPACT_ATOMS: atom_id res chain seq x y z
N MET A 1 11.26 -28.72 -3.31
CA MET A 1 11.38 -27.30 -2.90
C MET A 1 11.16 -26.49 -4.16
N SER A 2 10.00 -25.83 -4.28
CA SER A 2 9.70 -25.01 -5.45
C SER A 2 10.63 -23.81 -5.47
N ASP A 3 11.35 -23.64 -6.56
CA ASP A 3 12.31 -22.54 -6.76
C ASP A 3 11.50 -21.22 -6.90
N HIS A 4 11.36 -20.45 -5.83
CA HIS A 4 10.60 -19.19 -5.78
C HIS A 4 11.44 -18.03 -6.29
N THR A 5 11.85 -18.11 -7.56
CA THR A 5 12.51 -17.02 -8.28
C THR A 5 11.46 -16.12 -8.96
N PHE A 6 11.84 -14.90 -9.35
CA PHE A 6 10.94 -14.03 -10.11
C PHE A 6 10.45 -14.65 -11.44
N PRO A 7 11.27 -15.35 -12.24
CA PRO A 7 10.78 -16.00 -13.46
C PRO A 7 9.69 -17.05 -13.19
N SER A 8 9.87 -17.91 -12.17
CA SER A 8 8.83 -18.90 -11.80
C SER A 8 7.56 -18.23 -11.26
N SER A 9 7.70 -17.08 -10.61
CA SER A 9 6.57 -16.25 -10.16
C SER A 9 5.81 -15.65 -11.33
N ALA A 10 6.49 -15.18 -12.39
CA ALA A 10 5.85 -14.59 -13.56
C ALA A 10 4.91 -15.58 -14.23
N GLU A 11 5.38 -16.81 -14.47
CA GLU A 11 4.57 -17.87 -15.07
C GLU A 11 3.37 -18.24 -14.21
N SER A 12 3.57 -18.42 -12.89
CA SER A 12 2.49 -18.76 -11.96
C SER A 12 1.42 -17.67 -11.90
N ILE A 13 1.83 -16.41 -11.91
CA ILE A 13 0.91 -15.25 -11.90
C ILE A 13 0.14 -15.20 -13.21
N TRP A 14 0.84 -15.33 -14.34
CA TRP A 14 0.22 -15.32 -15.66
C TRP A 14 -0.85 -16.40 -15.76
N GLN A 15 -0.55 -17.63 -15.37
CA GLN A 15 -1.49 -18.75 -15.37
C GLN A 15 -2.70 -18.48 -14.47
N ALA A 16 -2.48 -17.96 -13.25
CA ALA A 16 -3.55 -17.62 -12.33
C ALA A 16 -4.49 -16.53 -12.88
N VAL A 17 -3.92 -15.55 -13.60
CA VAL A 17 -4.69 -14.47 -14.23
C VAL A 17 -5.46 -14.98 -15.45
N MET A 18 -4.84 -15.79 -16.31
CA MET A 18 -5.50 -16.38 -17.49
C MET A 18 -6.65 -17.30 -17.08
N ALA A 19 -6.50 -18.02 -15.97
CA ALA A 19 -7.57 -18.86 -15.42
C ALA A 19 -8.83 -18.08 -14.98
N MET A 20 -8.75 -16.75 -14.81
CA MET A 20 -9.92 -15.91 -14.53
C MET A 20 -10.87 -15.81 -15.74
N GLY A 21 -10.38 -16.05 -16.96
CA GLY A 21 -11.19 -16.06 -18.19
C GLY A 21 -11.85 -14.72 -18.52
N LEU A 22 -11.28 -13.60 -18.09
CA LEU A 22 -11.88 -12.27 -18.23
C LEU A 22 -11.42 -11.58 -19.53
N PRO A 23 -12.35 -11.18 -20.43
CA PRO A 23 -11.99 -10.50 -21.69
C PRO A 23 -11.20 -9.21 -21.49
N SER A 24 -11.41 -8.49 -20.38
CA SER A 24 -10.68 -7.27 -20.04
C SER A 24 -9.19 -7.51 -19.78
N LEU A 25 -8.78 -8.76 -19.61
CA LEU A 25 -7.39 -9.19 -19.39
C LEU A 25 -6.76 -9.82 -20.64
N ALA A 26 -7.42 -9.74 -21.78
CA ALA A 26 -6.84 -10.20 -23.05
C ALA A 26 -5.50 -9.49 -23.30
N GLY A 27 -4.46 -10.25 -23.59
CA GLY A 27 -3.10 -9.72 -23.79
C GLY A 27 -2.35 -9.38 -22.48
N PHE A 28 -2.84 -9.80 -21.31
CA PHE A 28 -2.14 -9.59 -20.05
C PHE A 28 -0.72 -10.16 -20.10
N SER A 29 0.25 -9.35 -19.67
CA SER A 29 1.65 -9.73 -19.57
C SER A 29 2.20 -9.53 -18.15
N VAL A 30 3.16 -10.36 -17.79
CA VAL A 30 4.00 -10.20 -16.59
C VAL A 30 5.43 -9.98 -17.05
N GLU A 31 5.94 -8.80 -16.78
CA GLU A 31 7.29 -8.37 -17.19
C GLU A 31 8.16 -8.16 -15.97
N ILE A 32 9.34 -8.75 -15.95
CA ILE A 32 10.31 -8.58 -14.87
C ILE A 32 11.59 -8.01 -15.47
N VAL A 33 11.98 -6.84 -14.99
CA VAL A 33 13.18 -6.14 -15.45
C VAL A 33 14.20 -6.02 -14.33
N PRO A 34 15.52 -6.19 -14.63
CA PRO A 34 16.57 -6.06 -13.64
C PRO A 34 16.61 -4.65 -13.04
N GLU A 35 16.54 -3.63 -13.90
CA GLU A 35 16.63 -2.24 -13.49
C GLU A 35 15.79 -1.34 -14.40
N ILE A 36 15.17 -0.31 -13.82
CA ILE A 36 14.43 0.73 -14.53
C ILE A 36 14.40 2.00 -13.68
N ASP A 37 14.06 3.15 -14.27
CA ASP A 37 13.84 4.39 -13.52
C ASP A 37 12.68 4.23 -12.53
N SER A 38 11.49 3.86 -13.03
CA SER A 38 10.30 3.58 -12.23
C SER A 38 9.30 2.77 -13.04
N THR A 39 8.73 1.73 -12.42
CA THR A 39 7.68 0.91 -13.06
C THR A 39 6.44 1.73 -13.40
N ASN A 40 6.05 2.69 -12.53
CA ASN A 40 4.95 3.63 -12.83
C ASN A 40 5.30 4.53 -14.01
N THR A 41 6.48 5.12 -14.01
CA THR A 41 6.91 6.03 -15.10
C THR A 41 6.91 5.31 -16.43
N GLU A 42 7.38 4.08 -16.47
CA GLU A 42 7.42 3.28 -17.71
C GLU A 42 6.01 2.96 -18.22
N LEU A 43 5.10 2.45 -17.38
CA LEU A 43 3.74 2.18 -17.82
C LEU A 43 3.00 3.46 -18.25
N MET A 44 3.21 4.59 -17.56
CA MET A 44 2.68 5.88 -17.98
C MET A 44 3.29 6.36 -19.31
N ARG A 45 4.55 6.08 -19.58
CA ARG A 45 5.23 6.38 -20.86
C ARG A 45 4.63 5.54 -21.99
N ARG A 46 4.40 4.25 -21.75
CA ARG A 46 3.74 3.33 -22.68
C ARG A 46 2.31 3.80 -23.00
N ALA A 47 1.54 4.17 -21.98
CA ALA A 47 0.17 4.64 -22.15
C ALA A 47 0.09 5.93 -23.01
N ARG A 48 1.01 6.88 -22.81
CA ARG A 48 1.11 8.09 -23.66
C ARG A 48 1.46 7.76 -25.12
N ALA A 49 2.19 6.66 -25.34
CA ALA A 49 2.50 6.14 -26.68
C ALA A 49 1.38 5.24 -27.25
N GLY A 50 0.20 5.20 -26.61
CA GLY A 50 -0.96 4.42 -27.06
C GLY A 50 -0.92 2.93 -26.70
N ARG A 51 0.07 2.47 -25.94
CA ARG A 51 0.17 1.07 -25.47
C ARG A 51 -0.50 0.94 -24.11
N THR A 52 -1.66 0.30 -24.07
CA THR A 52 -2.54 0.20 -22.90
C THR A 52 -2.93 -1.23 -22.58
N GLU A 53 -2.16 -2.19 -23.05
CA GLU A 53 -2.35 -3.60 -22.75
C GLU A 53 -2.23 -3.85 -21.24
N PRO A 54 -3.05 -4.74 -20.66
CA PRO A 54 -2.95 -5.09 -19.26
C PRO A 54 -1.56 -5.66 -18.94
N THR A 55 -0.85 -5.02 -18.02
CA THR A 55 0.56 -5.35 -17.74
C THR A 55 0.87 -5.31 -16.26
N LEU A 56 1.51 -6.34 -15.74
CA LEU A 56 2.20 -6.33 -14.45
C LEU A 56 3.70 -6.17 -14.69
N LEU A 57 4.23 -4.97 -14.45
CA LEU A 57 5.66 -4.66 -14.59
C LEU A 57 6.33 -4.68 -13.21
N VAL A 58 7.33 -5.54 -13.06
CA VAL A 58 8.10 -5.71 -11.82
C VAL A 58 9.54 -5.27 -12.07
N ALA A 59 10.08 -4.46 -11.17
CA ALA A 59 11.50 -4.08 -11.19
C ALA A 59 12.24 -4.68 -10.00
N GLN A 60 13.39 -5.30 -10.27
CA GLN A 60 14.29 -5.76 -9.21
C GLN A 60 14.97 -4.57 -8.53
N HIS A 61 15.26 -3.51 -9.30
CA HIS A 61 15.77 -2.24 -8.81
C HIS A 61 15.16 -1.05 -9.56
N GLN A 62 14.76 0.00 -8.82
CA GLN A 62 14.36 1.27 -9.40
C GLN A 62 15.39 2.36 -9.07
N THR A 63 15.93 3.04 -10.10
CA THR A 63 16.92 4.12 -9.93
C THR A 63 16.29 5.47 -9.58
N ALA A 64 15.01 5.67 -9.89
CA ALA A 64 14.25 6.89 -9.64
C ALA A 64 12.81 6.57 -9.20
N GLY A 65 12.67 5.69 -8.20
CA GLY A 65 11.38 5.28 -7.66
C GLY A 65 10.58 6.49 -7.15
N ARG A 66 9.26 6.46 -7.36
CA ARG A 66 8.36 7.59 -7.08
C ARG A 66 7.33 7.25 -6.02
N GLY A 67 7.04 8.24 -5.18
CA GLY A 67 5.93 8.28 -4.24
C GLY A 67 5.02 9.48 -4.49
N ARG A 68 3.97 9.63 -3.69
CA ARG A 68 3.05 10.77 -3.77
C ARG A 68 3.74 12.10 -3.43
N LEU A 69 3.21 13.20 -3.97
CA LEU A 69 3.65 14.56 -3.69
C LEU A 69 5.16 14.77 -3.95
N GLY A 70 5.68 14.15 -5.02
CA GLY A 70 7.08 14.28 -5.41
C GLY A 70 8.09 13.57 -4.50
N ARG A 71 7.65 12.78 -3.50
CA ARG A 71 8.55 11.99 -2.66
C ARG A 71 9.20 10.88 -3.47
N GLN A 72 10.41 10.50 -3.07
CA GLN A 72 11.10 9.37 -3.66
C GLN A 72 10.71 8.06 -2.94
N TRP A 73 10.70 6.97 -3.70
CA TRP A 73 10.67 5.61 -3.19
C TRP A 73 12.07 5.01 -3.38
N HIS A 74 12.68 4.55 -2.30
CA HIS A 74 14.00 3.94 -2.33
C HIS A 74 13.84 2.42 -2.42
N SER A 75 14.20 1.83 -3.55
CA SER A 75 14.41 0.40 -3.70
C SER A 75 15.89 0.14 -3.50
N GLY A 76 16.29 -0.50 -2.39
CA GLY A 76 17.68 -0.87 -2.20
C GLY A 76 18.20 -1.74 -3.35
N ALA A 77 19.50 -1.66 -3.66
CA ALA A 77 20.13 -2.56 -4.61
C ALA A 77 20.18 -3.99 -4.03
N ALA A 78 20.07 -5.01 -4.89
CA ALA A 78 20.26 -6.40 -4.49
C ALA A 78 21.67 -6.57 -3.89
N ASN A 79 21.78 -7.31 -2.79
CA ASN A 79 23.09 -7.65 -2.23
C ASN A 79 23.82 -8.61 -3.20
N ALA A 80 24.92 -8.14 -3.79
CA ALA A 80 25.74 -8.92 -4.74
C ALA A 80 26.36 -10.19 -4.12
N SER A 81 26.32 -10.35 -2.80
CA SER A 81 26.85 -11.50 -2.07
C SER A 81 25.89 -12.71 -2.03
N ASP A 82 24.62 -12.56 -2.41
CA ASP A 82 23.63 -13.65 -2.38
C ASP A 82 23.58 -14.39 -3.74
N THR A 83 24.59 -15.21 -4.00
CA THR A 83 24.66 -16.05 -5.22
C THR A 83 23.64 -17.19 -5.27
N ALA A 84 22.86 -17.41 -4.20
CA ALA A 84 21.92 -18.54 -4.08
C ALA A 84 20.44 -18.16 -4.00
N GLY A 85 20.08 -16.96 -4.45
CA GLY A 85 18.70 -16.48 -4.41
C GLY A 85 18.66 -15.00 -4.04
N ALA A 86 18.88 -14.13 -5.03
CA ALA A 86 19.01 -12.69 -4.83
C ALA A 86 17.97 -12.15 -3.83
N SER A 87 18.44 -11.72 -2.65
CA SER A 87 17.61 -11.09 -1.63
C SER A 87 17.37 -9.65 -2.06
N TYR A 88 16.19 -9.37 -2.62
CA TYR A 88 15.80 -8.01 -2.97
C TYR A 88 15.30 -7.29 -1.72
N PRO A 89 15.87 -6.12 -1.37
CA PRO A 89 15.47 -5.36 -0.18
C PRO A 89 14.02 -4.87 -0.23
N SER A 90 13.49 -4.71 -1.43
CA SER A 90 12.11 -4.32 -1.66
C SER A 90 11.49 -5.06 -2.84
N LEU A 91 10.17 -5.20 -2.83
CA LEU A 91 9.37 -5.57 -3.98
C LEU A 91 8.76 -4.31 -4.56
N THR A 92 9.05 -4.00 -5.84
CA THR A 92 8.46 -2.88 -6.56
C THR A 92 7.83 -3.34 -7.86
N PHE A 93 6.55 -3.03 -8.02
CA PHE A 93 5.82 -3.35 -9.24
C PHE A 93 4.72 -2.33 -9.54
N SER A 94 4.27 -2.31 -10.77
CA SER A 94 3.09 -1.55 -11.22
C SER A 94 2.17 -2.43 -12.03
N LEU A 95 0.87 -2.36 -11.73
CA LEU A 95 -0.20 -2.98 -12.50
C LEU A 95 -0.84 -1.90 -13.37
N GLY A 96 -0.80 -2.08 -14.69
CA GLY A 96 -1.43 -1.19 -15.66
C GLY A 96 -2.68 -1.82 -16.26
N LEU A 97 -3.82 -1.11 -16.21
CA LEU A 97 -5.11 -1.59 -16.70
C LEU A 97 -5.95 -0.44 -17.26
N LEU A 98 -6.76 -0.73 -18.27
CA LEU A 98 -7.89 0.14 -18.64
C LEU A 98 -9.01 -0.10 -17.65
N LEU A 99 -9.45 0.96 -16.96
CA LEU A 99 -10.52 0.92 -15.97
C LEU A 99 -11.54 2.05 -16.22
N GLN A 100 -12.79 1.78 -15.86
CA GLN A 100 -13.90 2.72 -16.00
C GLN A 100 -14.82 2.72 -14.77
N PRO A 101 -14.30 2.95 -13.56
CA PRO A 101 -15.11 2.99 -12.36
C PRO A 101 -16.02 4.22 -12.35
N GLN A 102 -17.13 4.16 -11.60
CA GLN A 102 -18.01 5.31 -11.40
C GLN A 102 -17.31 6.46 -10.65
N ALA A 103 -16.43 6.13 -9.70
CA ALA A 103 -15.58 7.06 -8.97
C ALA A 103 -14.20 6.44 -8.74
N TRP A 104 -13.17 7.27 -8.74
CA TRP A 104 -11.78 6.85 -8.51
C TRP A 104 -11.38 6.91 -7.03
N ASP A 105 -12.21 7.60 -6.23
CA ASP A 105 -11.98 7.77 -4.80
C ASP A 105 -11.98 6.42 -4.10
N GLY A 106 -11.05 6.22 -3.17
CA GLY A 106 -10.90 4.97 -2.44
C GLY A 106 -10.16 3.84 -3.16
N LEU A 107 -9.78 3.98 -4.45
CA LEU A 107 -9.02 2.92 -5.15
C LEU A 107 -7.71 2.59 -4.42
N SER A 108 -6.97 3.59 -3.94
CA SER A 108 -5.74 3.36 -3.19
C SER A 108 -5.97 2.57 -1.90
N LEU A 109 -7.11 2.79 -1.24
CA LEU A 109 -7.49 2.03 -0.03
C LEU A 109 -7.88 0.59 -0.38
N ALA A 110 -8.63 0.38 -1.47
CA ALA A 110 -8.98 -0.95 -1.96
C ALA A 110 -7.72 -1.77 -2.30
N VAL A 111 -6.74 -1.16 -3.00
CA VAL A 111 -5.42 -1.75 -3.27
C VAL A 111 -4.71 -2.08 -1.96
N GLY A 112 -4.70 -1.17 -1.00
CA GLY A 112 -4.11 -1.39 0.33
C GLY A 112 -4.75 -2.57 1.06
N VAL A 113 -6.08 -2.66 1.06
CA VAL A 113 -6.84 -3.79 1.62
C VAL A 113 -6.44 -5.11 0.96
N SER A 114 -6.34 -5.14 -0.38
CA SER A 114 -5.94 -6.33 -1.12
C SER A 114 -4.54 -6.79 -0.73
N VAL A 115 -3.55 -5.88 -0.79
CA VAL A 115 -2.15 -6.18 -0.46
C VAL A 115 -2.00 -6.64 0.99
N ALA A 116 -2.59 -5.93 1.95
CA ALA A 116 -2.52 -6.27 3.37
C ALA A 116 -3.14 -7.64 3.67
N SER A 117 -4.30 -7.93 3.06
CA SER A 117 -5.00 -9.21 3.26
C SER A 117 -4.24 -10.39 2.66
N SER A 118 -3.50 -10.17 1.57
CA SER A 118 -2.72 -11.20 0.89
C SER A 118 -1.40 -11.52 1.60
N LEU A 119 -0.89 -10.61 2.42
CA LEU A 119 0.41 -10.76 3.04
C LEU A 119 0.34 -11.21 4.51
N HIS A 120 -0.28 -10.40 5.40
CA HIS A 120 -0.28 -10.73 6.82
C HIS A 120 -1.40 -10.00 7.59
N PRO A 121 -2.04 -10.65 8.60
CA PRO A 121 -3.13 -10.03 9.38
C PRO A 121 -2.71 -8.82 10.22
N ARG A 122 -1.45 -8.71 10.67
CA ARG A 122 -0.94 -7.56 11.44
C ARG A 122 -0.69 -6.30 10.61
N ILE A 123 -0.78 -6.37 9.28
CA ILE A 123 -0.60 -5.20 8.43
C ILE A 123 -1.83 -4.30 8.56
N GLN A 124 -1.61 -3.07 8.95
CA GLN A 124 -2.60 -2.01 9.09
C GLN A 124 -2.54 -1.05 7.88
N LEU A 125 -3.61 -0.31 7.69
CA LEU A 125 -3.78 0.63 6.60
C LEU A 125 -3.77 2.06 7.16
N LYS A 126 -2.75 2.81 6.80
CA LYS A 126 -2.73 4.24 7.12
C LYS A 126 -3.19 5.04 5.91
N TRP A 127 -4.33 5.68 6.08
CA TRP A 127 -4.85 6.59 5.06
C TRP A 127 -3.81 7.65 4.65
N PRO A 128 -3.71 8.00 3.36
CA PRO A 128 -4.55 7.53 2.25
C PRO A 128 -3.94 6.35 1.46
N ASN A 129 -2.69 5.95 1.66
CA ASN A 129 -1.98 5.08 0.71
C ASN A 129 -0.81 4.29 1.29
N ASP A 130 -0.69 4.21 2.61
CA ASP A 130 0.41 3.51 3.25
C ASP A 130 -0.06 2.23 3.96
N LEU A 131 0.76 1.21 3.92
CA LEU A 131 0.63 0.01 4.76
C LEU A 131 1.63 0.12 5.90
N TRP A 132 1.17 -0.19 7.11
CA TRP A 132 1.95 -0.05 8.33
C TRP A 132 2.02 -1.35 9.13
N VAL A 133 3.10 -1.49 9.89
CA VAL A 133 3.29 -2.48 10.95
C VAL A 133 3.86 -1.75 12.15
N ASP A 134 3.20 -1.84 13.29
CA ASP A 134 3.65 -1.24 14.55
C ASP A 134 4.05 0.24 14.39
N ASP A 135 3.19 1.04 13.75
CA ASP A 135 3.36 2.46 13.44
C ASP A 135 4.52 2.81 12.47
N HIS A 136 5.12 1.82 11.83
CA HIS A 136 6.18 2.01 10.85
C HIS A 136 5.69 1.66 9.45
N LYS A 137 6.13 2.42 8.45
CA LYS A 137 5.72 2.23 7.08
C LYS A 137 6.35 0.96 6.48
N LEU A 138 5.51 -0.02 6.12
CA LEU A 138 5.88 -1.23 5.41
C LEU A 138 5.85 -1.03 3.90
N ALA A 139 4.80 -0.37 3.39
CA ALA A 139 4.59 -0.23 1.95
C ALA A 139 3.91 1.09 1.60
N GLY A 140 4.04 1.49 0.33
CA GLY A 140 3.37 2.65 -0.23
C GLY A 140 2.72 2.33 -1.57
N ILE A 141 1.61 3.01 -1.86
CA ILE A 141 0.82 2.87 -3.08
C ILE A 141 0.83 4.20 -3.83
N LEU A 142 1.08 4.16 -5.13
CA LEU A 142 1.00 5.32 -6.02
C LEU A 142 0.13 4.97 -7.21
N ILE A 143 -1.01 5.67 -7.35
CA ILE A 143 -1.91 5.49 -8.49
C ILE A 143 -1.85 6.72 -9.38
N GLU A 144 -1.60 6.50 -10.65
CA GLU A 144 -1.61 7.50 -11.70
C GLU A 144 -2.56 7.07 -12.82
N THR A 145 -3.19 8.01 -13.49
CA THR A 145 -4.11 7.70 -14.59
C THR A 145 -3.79 8.51 -15.84
N GLN A 146 -3.95 7.88 -17.01
CA GLN A 146 -3.82 8.51 -18.31
C GLN A 146 -5.13 8.40 -19.09
N GLN A 147 -5.62 9.52 -19.62
CA GLN A 147 -6.73 9.48 -20.56
C GLN A 147 -6.28 8.82 -21.86
N THR A 148 -7.08 7.89 -22.36
CA THR A 148 -6.80 7.21 -23.62
C THR A 148 -7.45 7.98 -24.77
N LEU A 149 -6.65 8.37 -25.76
CA LEU A 149 -7.17 8.97 -26.99
C LEU A 149 -7.79 7.87 -27.86
N GLY A 150 -9.08 7.95 -28.14
CA GLY A 150 -9.73 7.13 -29.17
C GLY A 150 -10.32 5.78 -28.75
N HIS A 151 -10.25 5.35 -27.51
CA HIS A 151 -10.92 4.12 -27.06
C HIS A 151 -12.29 4.45 -26.47
N SER A 152 -13.33 4.30 -27.27
CA SER A 152 -14.71 4.63 -26.89
C SER A 152 -15.40 3.59 -26.01
N ALA A 153 -14.85 2.38 -25.86
CA ALA A 153 -15.47 1.35 -25.04
C ALA A 153 -14.43 0.35 -24.51
N VAL A 154 -14.46 0.10 -23.20
CA VAL A 154 -13.92 -1.13 -22.62
C VAL A 154 -14.90 -2.25 -22.97
N PRO A 155 -14.47 -3.43 -23.48
CA PRO A 155 -15.37 -4.54 -23.74
C PRO A 155 -16.19 -4.87 -22.48
N GLY A 156 -17.52 -4.85 -22.62
CA GLY A 156 -18.46 -5.08 -21.51
C GLY A 156 -19.02 -3.84 -20.82
N HIS A 157 -18.60 -2.61 -21.18
CA HIS A 157 -19.04 -1.33 -20.55
C HIS A 157 -19.77 -0.41 -21.51
N ALA A 158 -20.58 -0.93 -22.41
CA ALA A 158 -21.36 -0.11 -23.33
C ALA A 158 -22.34 0.80 -22.57
N GLY A 159 -22.18 2.12 -22.71
CA GLY A 159 -23.13 3.12 -22.17
C GLY A 159 -22.78 3.76 -20.84
N ALA A 160 -21.60 3.50 -20.24
CA ALA A 160 -21.20 4.16 -19.00
C ALA A 160 -20.86 5.66 -19.23
N PRO A 161 -21.27 6.58 -18.30
CA PRO A 161 -21.11 8.02 -18.47
C PRO A 161 -19.67 8.51 -18.34
N HIS A 162 -18.75 7.67 -17.85
CA HIS A 162 -17.36 8.03 -17.61
C HIS A 162 -16.43 7.42 -18.66
N LYS A 163 -15.42 8.20 -19.09
CA LYS A 163 -14.42 7.71 -20.04
C LYS A 163 -13.44 6.76 -19.35
N ALA A 164 -13.12 5.65 -20.02
CA ALA A 164 -12.06 4.77 -19.56
C ALA A 164 -10.72 5.52 -19.45
N ARG A 165 -9.94 5.17 -18.43
CA ARG A 165 -8.56 5.65 -18.26
C ARG A 165 -7.64 4.46 -18.06
N TYR A 166 -6.43 4.58 -18.57
CA TYR A 166 -5.39 3.65 -18.20
C TYR A 166 -4.89 4.03 -16.80
N ALA A 167 -5.13 3.13 -15.85
CA ALA A 167 -4.70 3.27 -14.47
C ALA A 167 -3.38 2.52 -14.28
N VAL A 168 -2.40 3.17 -13.69
CA VAL A 168 -1.13 2.59 -13.27
C VAL A 168 -1.10 2.57 -11.75
N ILE A 169 -1.13 1.37 -11.18
CA ILE A 169 -1.20 1.09 -9.75
C ILE A 169 0.16 0.59 -9.29
N GLY A 170 0.99 1.50 -8.79
CA GLY A 170 2.31 1.19 -8.25
C GLY A 170 2.26 0.79 -6.78
N VAL A 171 2.98 -0.26 -6.44
CA VAL A 171 3.14 -0.75 -5.07
C VAL A 171 4.61 -0.99 -4.79
N GLY A 172 5.10 -0.40 -3.70
CA GLY A 172 6.43 -0.66 -3.15
C GLY A 172 6.32 -1.24 -1.76
N ILE A 173 6.97 -2.38 -1.50
CA ILE A 173 6.94 -3.10 -0.23
C ILE A 173 8.37 -3.33 0.26
N ASN A 174 8.68 -2.94 1.49
CA ASN A 174 9.96 -3.24 2.11
C ASN A 174 10.01 -4.72 2.53
N ILE A 175 10.99 -5.46 2.06
CA ILE A 175 11.14 -6.89 2.33
C ILE A 175 12.17 -7.13 3.44
N THR A 176 13.38 -6.55 3.30
CA THR A 176 14.47 -6.67 4.28
C THR A 176 14.87 -5.31 4.81
N PRO A 177 15.52 -5.23 5.97
CA PRO A 177 16.06 -3.98 6.47
C PRO A 177 17.01 -3.33 5.45
N THR A 178 16.83 -2.03 5.26
CA THR A 178 17.76 -1.21 4.47
C THR A 178 18.85 -0.68 5.41
N PRO A 179 20.14 -0.77 5.04
CA PRO A 179 21.22 -0.21 5.85
C PRO A 179 20.97 1.27 6.17
N PRO A 180 21.30 1.73 7.39
CA PRO A 180 21.06 3.11 7.80
C PRO A 180 21.63 4.16 6.84
N GLU A 181 22.79 3.88 6.24
CA GLU A 181 23.47 4.77 5.29
C GLU A 181 22.64 5.00 4.01
N ALA A 182 21.79 4.04 3.64
CA ALA A 182 20.94 4.12 2.45
C ALA A 182 19.55 4.74 2.75
N LEU A 183 19.20 4.97 4.02
CA LEU A 183 17.93 5.58 4.42
C LEU A 183 17.91 7.11 4.32
N GLY A 184 19.07 7.75 4.17
CA GLY A 184 19.17 9.21 4.09
C GLY A 184 18.57 9.92 5.31
N SER A 185 17.74 10.93 5.08
CA SER A 185 17.09 11.75 6.14
C SER A 185 15.79 11.16 6.70
N VAL A 186 15.55 9.86 6.56
CA VAL A 186 14.34 9.22 7.09
C VAL A 186 14.45 9.18 8.62
N SER A 187 13.58 9.93 9.30
CA SER A 187 13.59 10.08 10.76
C SER A 187 13.18 8.81 11.53
N THR A 188 12.51 7.88 10.88
CA THR A 188 12.01 6.64 11.49
C THR A 188 12.25 5.48 10.55
N PRO A 189 12.94 4.40 10.98
CA PRO A 189 13.18 3.23 10.14
C PRO A 189 11.86 2.64 9.63
N PRO A 190 11.78 2.23 8.37
CA PRO A 190 10.59 1.57 7.84
C PRO A 190 10.41 0.18 8.45
N ALA A 191 9.16 -0.30 8.54
CA ALA A 191 8.88 -1.70 8.76
C ALA A 191 9.27 -2.52 7.53
N VAL A 192 9.57 -3.80 7.75
CA VAL A 192 9.89 -4.74 6.67
C VAL A 192 9.10 -6.04 6.82
N LEU A 193 8.78 -6.67 5.69
CA LEU A 193 7.91 -7.85 5.69
C LEU A 193 8.54 -9.05 6.43
N LYS A 194 9.88 -9.18 6.40
CA LYS A 194 10.59 -10.21 7.15
C LYS A 194 10.46 -10.10 8.67
N GLN A 195 10.03 -8.97 9.23
CA GLN A 195 9.67 -8.87 10.66
C GLN A 195 8.40 -9.68 10.98
N LEU A 196 7.53 -9.88 10.02
CA LEU A 196 6.29 -10.65 10.15
C LEU A 196 6.49 -12.11 9.72
N GLU A 197 7.28 -12.36 8.69
CA GLU A 197 7.57 -13.67 8.13
C GLU A 197 9.06 -13.72 7.70
N PRO A 198 9.96 -14.25 8.53
CA PRO A 198 11.40 -14.20 8.31
C PRO A 198 11.90 -14.84 7.01
N SER A 199 11.17 -15.86 6.52
CA SER A 199 11.54 -16.61 5.32
C SER A 199 11.02 -16.01 4.03
N ILE A 200 10.16 -14.99 4.08
CA ILE A 200 9.50 -14.46 2.87
C ILE A 200 10.50 -13.78 1.93
N THR A 201 10.34 -14.06 0.65
CA THR A 201 11.08 -13.40 -0.42
C THR A 201 10.19 -12.41 -1.19
N ALA A 202 10.79 -11.50 -1.94
CA ALA A 202 10.06 -10.58 -2.81
C ALA A 202 9.21 -11.34 -3.85
N ALA A 203 9.73 -12.42 -4.41
CA ALA A 203 9.02 -13.28 -5.37
C ALA A 203 7.79 -13.96 -4.74
N GLN A 204 7.92 -14.48 -3.52
CA GLN A 204 6.80 -15.08 -2.78
C GLN A 204 5.74 -14.03 -2.43
N ALA A 205 6.14 -12.83 -2.00
CA ALA A 205 5.22 -11.73 -1.73
C ALA A 205 4.45 -11.32 -3.00
N LEU A 206 5.14 -11.22 -4.15
CA LEU A 206 4.53 -10.95 -5.45
C LEU A 206 3.48 -12.01 -5.81
N ASN A 207 3.80 -13.29 -5.69
CA ASN A 207 2.88 -14.40 -5.98
C ASN A 207 1.61 -14.35 -5.13
N ARG A 208 1.74 -13.98 -3.84
CA ARG A 208 0.58 -13.86 -2.95
C ARG A 208 -0.31 -12.67 -3.31
N VAL A 209 0.27 -11.58 -3.80
CA VAL A 209 -0.42 -10.31 -4.00
C VAL A 209 -1.03 -10.19 -5.41
N ALA A 210 -0.35 -10.64 -6.46
CA ALA A 210 -0.66 -10.25 -7.83
C ALA A 210 -2.09 -10.61 -8.28
N ALA A 211 -2.50 -11.87 -8.18
CA ALA A 211 -3.82 -12.31 -8.63
C ALA A 211 -4.97 -11.78 -7.73
N PRO A 212 -4.86 -11.78 -6.37
CA PRO A 212 -5.84 -11.12 -5.52
C PRO A 212 -5.98 -9.62 -5.80
N LEU A 213 -4.87 -8.90 -6.01
CA LEU A 213 -4.88 -7.48 -6.32
C LEU A 213 -5.65 -7.20 -7.61
N LEU A 214 -5.35 -7.95 -8.67
CA LEU A 214 -6.04 -7.79 -9.94
C LEU A 214 -7.56 -8.00 -9.79
N ARG A 215 -7.97 -9.05 -9.07
CA ARG A 215 -9.37 -9.36 -8.79
C ARG A 215 -10.04 -8.24 -7.98
N ASP A 216 -9.37 -7.73 -6.94
CA ASP A 216 -9.90 -6.66 -6.11
C ASP A 216 -9.98 -5.33 -6.89
N VAL A 217 -9.04 -5.02 -7.81
CA VAL A 217 -9.11 -3.85 -8.68
C VAL A 217 -10.32 -3.93 -9.64
N LEU A 218 -10.57 -5.09 -10.22
CA LEU A 218 -11.75 -5.29 -11.08
C LEU A 218 -13.06 -5.30 -10.26
N LEU A 219 -13.03 -5.75 -9.01
CA LEU A 219 -14.16 -5.61 -8.08
C LEU A 219 -14.43 -4.13 -7.77
N PHE A 220 -13.37 -3.35 -7.48
CA PHE A 220 -13.48 -1.92 -7.27
C PHE A 220 -14.07 -1.19 -8.49
N GLU A 221 -13.66 -1.55 -9.69
CA GLU A 221 -14.21 -0.97 -10.92
C GLU A 221 -15.73 -1.10 -10.98
N ARG A 222 -16.28 -2.26 -10.57
CA ARG A 222 -17.73 -2.53 -10.61
C ARG A 222 -18.49 -1.94 -9.44
N GLU A 223 -17.93 -2.02 -8.23
CA GLU A 223 -18.67 -1.81 -6.97
C GLU A 223 -18.15 -0.61 -6.16
N GLY A 224 -17.04 0.00 -6.58
CA GLY A 224 -16.41 1.10 -5.87
C GLY A 224 -15.82 0.70 -4.53
N PHE A 225 -15.52 1.70 -3.69
CA PHE A 225 -14.87 1.47 -2.39
C PHE A 225 -15.81 0.80 -1.37
N ALA A 226 -17.13 0.92 -1.52
CA ALA A 226 -18.08 0.33 -0.58
C ALA A 226 -17.86 -1.17 -0.34
N ALA A 227 -17.44 -1.92 -1.37
CA ALA A 227 -17.10 -3.35 -1.27
C ALA A 227 -15.88 -3.63 -0.35
N PHE A 228 -15.10 -2.62 -0.04
CA PHE A 228 -13.86 -2.71 0.76
C PHE A 228 -13.99 -2.10 2.15
N ALA A 229 -15.02 -1.32 2.42
CA ALA A 229 -15.15 -0.50 3.62
C ALA A 229 -14.98 -1.30 4.93
N THR A 230 -15.63 -2.46 5.06
CA THR A 230 -15.51 -3.33 6.23
C THR A 230 -14.11 -3.90 6.39
N ARG A 231 -13.50 -4.37 5.29
CA ARG A 231 -12.12 -4.89 5.29
C ARG A 231 -11.10 -3.81 5.64
N PHE A 232 -11.34 -2.57 5.19
CA PHE A 232 -10.52 -1.41 5.55
C PHE A 232 -10.66 -1.08 7.04
N ALA A 233 -11.90 -0.94 7.54
CA ALA A 233 -12.16 -0.57 8.94
C ALA A 233 -11.50 -1.53 9.93
N ALA A 234 -11.45 -2.83 9.61
CA ALA A 234 -10.77 -3.83 10.44
C ALA A 234 -9.23 -3.66 10.52
N ARG A 235 -8.65 -2.81 9.66
CA ARG A 235 -7.20 -2.58 9.56
C ARG A 235 -6.80 -1.12 9.66
N ASP A 236 -7.75 -0.21 9.93
CA ASP A 236 -7.51 1.23 9.95
C ASP A 236 -6.56 1.61 11.09
N ALA A 237 -5.35 2.05 10.74
CA ALA A 237 -4.32 2.49 11.68
C ALA A 237 -4.64 3.84 12.35
N LEU A 238 -5.63 4.59 11.87
CA LEU A 238 -5.95 5.95 12.34
C LEU A 238 -7.23 6.02 13.14
N ALA A 239 -8.06 4.99 13.14
CA ALA A 239 -9.33 4.98 13.86
C ALA A 239 -9.13 5.16 15.36
N GLY A 240 -9.86 6.12 15.95
CA GLY A 240 -9.80 6.46 17.38
C GLY A 240 -8.55 7.22 17.83
N ARG A 241 -7.58 7.47 16.95
CA ARG A 241 -6.30 8.11 17.30
C ARG A 241 -6.38 9.63 17.13
N PRO A 242 -5.68 10.40 17.99
CA PRO A 242 -5.46 11.82 17.76
C PRO A 242 -4.58 12.01 16.51
N LEU A 243 -5.03 12.90 15.64
CA LEU A 243 -4.43 13.18 14.34
C LEU A 243 -4.07 14.64 14.19
N GLN A 244 -2.99 14.88 13.46
CA GLN A 244 -2.63 16.19 12.92
C GLN A 244 -2.49 16.10 11.40
N LEU A 245 -3.18 16.98 10.69
CA LEU A 245 -3.17 17.11 9.25
C LEU A 245 -2.15 18.15 8.83
N SER A 246 -1.66 18.07 7.59
CA SER A 246 -0.66 19.01 7.06
C SER A 246 -1.19 20.44 6.85
N ASP A 247 -2.50 20.64 6.83
CA ASP A 247 -3.16 21.95 6.81
C ASP A 247 -3.32 22.58 8.22
N GLY A 248 -2.81 21.92 9.26
CA GLY A 248 -2.91 22.35 10.65
C GLY A 248 -4.14 21.84 11.40
N THR A 249 -5.08 21.19 10.73
CA THR A 249 -6.27 20.59 11.37
C THR A 249 -5.84 19.52 12.38
N GLN A 250 -6.46 19.57 13.58
CA GLN A 250 -6.29 18.55 14.62
C GLN A 250 -7.65 17.95 15.00
N GLY A 251 -7.64 16.65 15.32
CA GLY A 251 -8.85 15.94 15.72
C GLY A 251 -8.61 14.46 15.90
N THR A 252 -9.68 13.69 16.05
CA THR A 252 -9.64 12.24 16.21
C THR A 252 -10.10 11.55 14.94
N GLY A 253 -9.38 10.54 14.48
CA GLY A 253 -9.75 9.74 13.32
C GLY A 253 -11.03 8.95 13.58
N CYS A 254 -12.03 9.09 12.68
CA CYS A 254 -13.32 8.41 12.76
C CYS A 254 -13.51 7.39 11.61
N GLY A 255 -12.41 6.86 11.06
CA GLY A 255 -12.45 5.98 9.90
C GLY A 255 -12.62 6.75 8.59
N VAL A 256 -13.16 6.09 7.58
CA VAL A 256 -13.42 6.67 6.25
C VAL A 256 -14.91 6.61 5.92
N ASP A 257 -15.36 7.46 4.98
CA ASP A 257 -16.71 7.39 4.43
C ASP A 257 -16.86 6.31 3.34
N ALA A 258 -18.05 6.22 2.76
CA ALA A 258 -18.37 5.25 1.70
C ALA A 258 -17.56 5.46 0.40
N GLN A 259 -16.94 6.62 0.22
CA GLN A 259 -16.07 6.96 -0.90
C GLN A 259 -14.57 6.85 -0.54
N GLY A 260 -14.23 6.52 0.71
CA GLY A 260 -12.85 6.41 1.19
C GLY A 260 -12.20 7.73 1.60
N ALA A 261 -12.95 8.82 1.79
CA ALA A 261 -12.44 10.04 2.39
C ALA A 261 -12.30 9.88 3.90
N LEU A 262 -11.20 10.39 4.48
CA LEU A 262 -10.96 10.32 5.91
C LEU A 262 -11.97 11.22 6.67
N ARG A 263 -12.52 10.69 7.75
CA ARG A 263 -13.39 11.43 8.68
C ARG A 263 -12.59 11.77 9.92
N VAL A 264 -12.57 13.05 10.28
CA VAL A 264 -11.85 13.56 11.46
C VAL A 264 -12.83 14.35 12.33
N ARG A 265 -12.94 13.97 13.59
CA ARG A 265 -13.72 14.70 14.59
C ARG A 265 -12.86 15.80 15.21
N THR A 266 -13.18 17.04 14.90
CA THR A 266 -12.54 18.25 15.42
C THR A 266 -13.39 18.89 16.50
N ALA A 267 -12.87 19.96 17.13
CA ALA A 267 -13.64 20.74 18.09
C ALA A 267 -14.88 21.41 17.46
N SER A 268 -14.86 21.70 16.16
CA SER A 268 -15.97 22.30 15.41
C SER A 268 -16.93 21.28 14.78
N GLY A 269 -16.72 19.99 14.99
CA GLY A 269 -17.53 18.91 14.42
C GLY A 269 -16.73 17.95 13.55
N GLU A 270 -17.45 17.04 12.88
CA GLU A 270 -16.82 16.08 11.99
C GLU A 270 -16.52 16.71 10.63
N GLN A 271 -15.28 16.55 10.18
CA GLN A 271 -14.80 17.01 8.87
C GLN A 271 -14.45 15.83 7.97
N ARG A 272 -14.73 15.99 6.67
CA ARG A 272 -14.36 15.08 5.61
C ARG A 272 -13.09 15.58 4.92
N VAL A 273 -12.06 14.75 4.85
CA VAL A 273 -10.75 15.08 4.29
C VAL A 273 -10.51 14.25 3.04
N SER A 274 -10.26 14.91 1.89
CA SER A 274 -9.90 14.23 0.66
C SER A 274 -8.40 13.95 0.60
N SER A 275 -8.01 12.91 -0.16
CA SER A 275 -6.62 12.45 -0.22
C SER A 275 -5.69 13.35 -1.06
N ASN A 276 -6.23 14.30 -1.82
CA ASN A 276 -5.43 15.01 -2.82
C ASN A 276 -4.53 16.11 -2.22
N GLU A 277 -4.89 16.65 -1.07
CA GLU A 277 -4.29 17.88 -0.56
C GLU A 277 -3.58 17.72 0.80
N VAL A 278 -3.85 16.64 1.52
CA VAL A 278 -3.47 16.55 2.93
C VAL A 278 -2.71 15.26 3.24
N SER A 279 -1.65 15.38 4.04
CA SER A 279 -1.02 14.26 4.74
C SER A 279 -1.44 14.22 6.20
N VAL A 280 -1.53 13.02 6.77
CA VAL A 280 -2.02 12.79 8.13
C VAL A 280 -0.93 12.13 8.95
N ARG A 281 -0.76 12.58 10.18
CA ARG A 281 0.13 11.95 11.17
C ARG A 281 -0.66 11.69 12.45
N PRO A 282 -0.56 10.47 13.04
CA PRO A 282 -1.01 10.27 14.41
C PRO A 282 -0.11 11.10 15.34
N VAL A 283 -0.71 11.73 16.32
CA VAL A 283 0.01 12.42 17.39
C VAL A 283 0.36 11.36 18.43
N ALA A 284 1.61 11.33 18.90
CA ALA A 284 1.98 10.49 20.01
C ALA A 284 1.14 10.90 21.22
N GLU A 285 0.49 9.95 21.90
CA GLU A 285 -0.11 10.23 23.19
C GLU A 285 1.01 10.68 24.14
N PRO A 286 0.83 11.77 24.91
CA PRO A 286 1.75 12.06 25.99
C PRO A 286 1.78 10.80 26.90
N MET A 287 2.97 10.25 27.13
CA MET A 287 3.13 9.13 28.06
C MET A 287 2.42 9.52 29.35
N GLY A 288 1.30 8.87 29.64
CA GLY A 288 0.55 9.09 30.86
C GLY A 288 1.52 8.95 32.01
N THR A 289 1.62 9.98 32.85
CA THR A 289 2.29 9.88 34.14
C THR A 289 1.73 8.64 34.82
N ALA A 290 2.58 7.65 35.04
CA ALA A 290 2.20 6.47 35.79
C ALA A 290 1.50 6.92 37.08
N PRO A 291 0.37 6.32 37.47
CA PRO A 291 -0.29 6.69 38.71
C PRO A 291 0.72 6.56 39.85
N ALA A 292 0.91 7.66 40.59
CA ALA A 292 1.81 7.68 41.72
C ALA A 292 1.42 6.52 42.65
N ILE A 293 2.32 5.58 42.89
CA ILE A 293 2.13 4.53 43.86
C ILE A 293 1.95 5.23 45.21
N PRO A 294 0.81 5.05 45.92
CA PRO A 294 0.61 5.68 47.22
C PRO A 294 1.71 5.19 48.15
N ALA A 295 2.41 6.13 48.78
CA ALA A 295 3.44 5.84 49.74
C ALA A 295 2.89 4.90 50.81
N ALA A 296 3.59 3.79 51.04
CA ALA A 296 3.25 2.83 52.09
C ALA A 296 3.20 3.55 53.44
N ALA A 297 2.11 3.36 54.16
CA ALA A 297 1.96 3.88 55.53
C ALA A 297 3.09 3.33 56.45
N PRO A 298 3.64 4.15 57.36
CA PRO A 298 4.70 3.72 58.22
C PRO A 298 4.24 2.60 59.17
N ALA A 299 5.02 1.53 59.20
CA ALA A 299 4.78 0.39 60.06
C ALA A 299 4.75 0.82 61.55
N LEU A 300 3.68 0.47 62.28
CA LEU A 300 3.58 0.61 63.74
C LEU A 300 4.69 -0.24 64.41
N ARG A 301 5.48 0.42 65.24
CA ARG A 301 6.49 -0.25 66.09
C ARG A 301 5.78 -1.09 67.17
N PRO A 302 6.17 -2.34 67.41
CA PRO A 302 5.63 -3.08 68.56
C PRO A 302 6.17 -2.49 69.85
N GLY A 303 5.25 -2.29 70.81
CA GLY A 303 5.54 -1.81 72.13
C GLY A 303 6.36 -2.84 72.92
N ALA A 304 7.25 -2.36 73.79
CA ALA A 304 8.03 -3.17 74.71
C ALA A 304 7.13 -3.69 75.85
N PRO A 305 7.33 -4.88 76.33
CA PRO A 305 6.67 -5.38 77.55
C PRO A 305 7.34 -4.83 78.82
N ASP A 306 6.48 -4.52 79.79
CA ASP A 306 6.87 -4.32 81.19
C ASP A 306 7.25 -5.63 81.84
#